data_802b70e43ac379c74c7cf4a972da91cd
#
_entry.id   802b70e43ac379c74c7cf4a972da91cd
#
_cell.length_a   1.000
_cell.length_b   1.000
_cell.length_c   1.000
_cell.angle_alpha   90.00
_cell.angle_beta   90.00
_cell.angle_gamma   90.00
#
_symmetry.space_group_name_H-M   'P 1'
#
loop_
_entity.id
_entity.type
_entity.pdbx_description
1 polymer ?
#
loop_
_entity_poly.entity_id
_entity_poly.type
_entity_poly.pdbx_seq_one_letter_code
_entity_poly.pdbx_strand_id
1 'polypeptide(L)'
;MEKTFMEAMDFRHACKVFDETKKISEEDIKYILEVGRKSPSSFGQEPWKFLVITNEELKAKIRPFCWDQVQVTSCSHLVVILAAI
;
A
#
# COMPACT_ATOMS: atom_id res chain seq x y z
N MET A 1 1.49 0.44 21.67
CA MET A 1 1.07 1.80 22.04
C MET A 1 -0.16 2.19 21.23
N GLU A 2 -1.18 2.58 21.96
CA GLU A 2 -2.42 3.01 21.30
C GLU A 2 -2.38 4.51 21.04
N LYS A 3 -2.84 4.91 19.88
CA LYS A 3 -3.01 6.31 19.54
C LYS A 3 -4.49 6.62 19.42
N THR A 4 -4.87 7.80 19.87
CA THR A 4 -6.23 8.28 19.60
C THR A 4 -6.38 8.51 18.11
N PHE A 5 -7.63 8.63 17.65
CA PHE A 5 -7.90 8.89 16.23
C PHE A 5 -7.18 10.15 15.74
N MET A 6 -7.22 11.23 16.53
CA MET A 6 -6.57 12.48 16.15
C MET A 6 -5.06 12.36 16.11
N GLU A 7 -4.47 11.66 17.09
CA GLU A 7 -3.03 11.42 17.10
C GLU A 7 -2.59 10.62 15.87
N ALA A 8 -3.38 9.61 15.47
CA ALA A 8 -3.08 8.83 14.29
C ALA A 8 -3.16 9.68 13.02
N MET A 9 -4.15 10.56 12.92
CA MET A 9 -4.28 11.47 11.78
C MET A 9 -3.11 12.44 11.69
N ASP A 10 -2.64 12.95 12.83
CA ASP A 10 -1.50 13.86 12.88
C ASP A 10 -0.19 13.13 12.56
N PHE A 11 -0.07 11.89 12.99
CA PHE A 11 1.14 11.08 12.79
C PHE A 11 1.31 10.65 11.33
N ARG A 12 0.21 10.31 10.64
CA ARG A 12 0.29 9.77 9.30
C ARG A 12 0.87 10.81 8.32
N HIS A 13 1.62 10.32 7.36
CA HIS A 13 2.16 11.14 6.28
C HIS A 13 2.50 10.23 5.09
N ALA A 14 2.69 10.83 3.93
CA ALA A 14 3.19 10.09 2.78
C ALA A 14 4.71 9.95 2.89
N CYS A 15 5.17 8.74 3.14
CA CYS A 15 6.60 8.48 3.29
C CYS A 15 7.32 8.63 1.95
N LYS A 16 8.41 9.39 1.92
CA LYS A 16 9.16 9.64 0.69
C LYS A 16 10.17 8.54 0.37
N VAL A 17 10.76 7.93 1.40
CA VAL A 17 11.72 6.84 1.24
C VAL A 17 11.47 5.84 2.36
N PHE A 18 11.25 4.58 1.98
CA PHE A 18 11.04 3.51 2.95
C PHE A 18 12.38 2.86 3.33
N ASP A 19 12.42 2.27 4.51
CA ASP A 19 13.57 1.49 4.96
C ASP A 19 13.53 0.12 4.28
N GLU A 20 14.40 -0.09 3.31
CA GLU A 20 14.45 -1.32 2.51
C GLU A 20 14.83 -2.56 3.33
N THR A 21 15.44 -2.36 4.51
CA THR A 21 15.82 -3.47 5.37
C THR A 21 14.65 -4.01 6.20
N LYS A 22 13.55 -3.29 6.25
CA LYS A 22 12.36 -3.65 7.02
C LYS A 22 11.24 -4.06 6.09
N LYS A 23 10.67 -5.22 6.34
CA LYS A 23 9.55 -5.74 5.54
C LYS A 23 8.35 -5.97 6.44
N ILE A 24 7.18 -5.79 5.87
CA ILE A 24 5.92 -6.03 6.59
C ILE A 24 5.71 -7.55 6.68
N SER A 25 5.29 -8.02 7.85
CA SER A 25 5.01 -9.45 8.04
C SER A 25 3.79 -9.89 7.21
N GLU A 26 3.70 -11.18 6.92
CA GLU A 26 2.56 -11.74 6.20
C GLU A 26 1.24 -11.49 6.93
N GLU A 27 1.23 -11.57 8.25
CA GLU A 27 0.04 -11.29 9.04
C GLU A 27 -0.40 -9.84 8.90
N ASP A 28 0.56 -8.93 8.97
CA ASP A 28 0.26 -7.50 8.89
C ASP A 28 -0.23 -7.10 7.50
N ILE A 29 0.38 -7.64 6.44
CA ILE A 29 -0.07 -7.33 5.08
C ILE A 29 -1.47 -7.89 4.82
N LYS A 30 -1.77 -9.08 5.34
CA LYS A 30 -3.11 -9.65 5.23
C LYS A 30 -4.14 -8.80 5.95
N TYR A 31 -3.79 -8.29 7.12
CA TYR A 31 -4.65 -7.39 7.88
C TYR A 31 -4.94 -6.11 7.11
N ILE A 32 -3.89 -5.50 6.56
CA ILE A 32 -4.01 -4.26 5.78
C ILE A 32 -4.92 -4.46 4.56
N LEU A 33 -4.72 -5.57 3.84
CA LEU A 33 -5.54 -5.88 2.67
C LEU A 33 -7.00 -6.14 3.04
N GLU A 34 -7.24 -6.77 4.19
CA GLU A 34 -8.59 -7.02 4.67
C GLU A 34 -9.30 -5.72 5.03
N VAL A 35 -8.60 -4.78 5.65
CA VAL A 35 -9.14 -3.44 5.92
C VAL A 35 -9.49 -2.74 4.60
N GLY A 36 -8.62 -2.85 3.60
CA GLY A 36 -8.90 -2.28 2.28
C GLY A 36 -10.14 -2.90 1.64
N ARG A 37 -10.26 -4.23 1.71
CA ARG A 37 -11.40 -4.95 1.15
C ARG A 37 -12.72 -4.52 1.80
N LYS A 38 -12.69 -4.27 3.11
CA LYS A 38 -13.88 -3.89 3.88
C LYS A 38 -14.17 -2.40 3.86
N SER A 39 -13.31 -1.60 3.22
CA SER A 39 -13.54 -0.16 3.13
C SER A 39 -14.75 0.15 2.26
N PRO A 40 -15.51 1.22 2.60
CA PRO A 40 -16.70 1.57 1.81
C PRO A 40 -16.36 1.93 0.38
N SER A 41 -17.22 1.53 -0.54
CA SER A 41 -17.14 1.93 -1.93
C SER A 41 -18.47 2.55 -2.37
N SER A 42 -18.47 3.29 -3.48
CA SER A 42 -19.70 3.82 -4.04
C SER A 42 -20.67 2.67 -4.31
N PHE A 43 -21.89 2.79 -3.77
CA PHE A 43 -22.96 1.80 -3.92
C PHE A 43 -22.61 0.43 -3.35
N GLY A 44 -21.54 0.30 -2.56
CA GLY A 44 -21.17 -0.96 -1.94
C GLY A 44 -20.74 -2.05 -2.92
N GLN A 45 -20.33 -1.70 -4.13
CA GLN A 45 -20.03 -2.66 -5.19
C GLN A 45 -18.63 -3.24 -5.14
N GLU A 46 -17.73 -2.66 -4.33
CA GLU A 46 -16.35 -3.10 -4.21
C GLU A 46 -15.68 -3.29 -5.58
N PRO A 47 -15.59 -2.23 -6.44
CA PRO A 47 -15.19 -2.37 -7.84
C PRO A 47 -13.68 -2.41 -8.03
N TRP A 48 -12.93 -2.97 -7.10
CA TRP A 48 -11.47 -2.99 -7.17
C TRP A 48 -10.89 -4.35 -6.89
N LYS A 49 -9.68 -4.54 -7.40
CA LYS A 49 -8.81 -5.66 -7.04
C LYS A 49 -7.48 -5.12 -6.58
N PHE A 50 -6.86 -5.82 -5.66
CA PHE A 50 -5.52 -5.49 -5.19
C PHE A 50 -4.52 -6.48 -5.74
N LEU A 51 -3.47 -5.95 -6.40
CA LEU A 51 -2.31 -6.75 -6.81
C LEU A 51 -1.18 -6.40 -5.86
N VAL A 52 -0.61 -7.40 -5.20
CA VAL A 52 0.47 -7.20 -4.25
C VAL A 52 1.77 -7.65 -4.91
N ILE A 53 2.71 -6.73 -5.05
CA ILE A 53 3.97 -6.97 -5.74
C ILE A 53 5.12 -6.89 -4.74
N THR A 54 5.87 -7.98 -4.60
CA THR A 54 7.05 -8.03 -3.76
C THR A 54 8.33 -8.26 -4.55
N ASN A 55 8.22 -8.59 -5.83
CA ASN A 55 9.35 -8.85 -6.71
C ASN A 55 10.09 -7.56 -7.02
N GLU A 56 11.37 -7.49 -6.65
CA GLU A 56 12.18 -6.28 -6.81
C GLU A 56 12.38 -5.89 -8.28
N GLU A 57 12.53 -6.87 -9.17
CA GLU A 57 12.69 -6.60 -10.60
C GLU A 57 11.43 -5.95 -11.18
N LEU A 58 10.26 -6.46 -10.79
CA LEU A 58 8.99 -5.94 -11.27
C LEU A 58 8.73 -4.54 -10.74
N LYS A 59 9.05 -4.28 -9.47
CA LYS A 59 8.97 -2.93 -8.90
C LYS A 59 9.85 -1.96 -9.69
N ALA A 60 11.08 -2.38 -10.01
CA ALA A 60 12.01 -1.55 -10.78
C ALA A 60 11.46 -1.24 -12.17
N LYS A 61 10.76 -2.18 -12.79
CA LYS A 61 10.13 -1.96 -14.11
C LYS A 61 8.93 -1.02 -14.04
N ILE A 62 8.22 -1.02 -12.92
CA ILE A 62 7.03 -0.18 -12.72
C ILE A 62 7.41 1.25 -12.37
N ARG A 63 8.52 1.43 -11.65
CA ARG A 63 8.95 2.74 -11.15
C ARG A 63 8.94 3.86 -12.19
N PRO A 64 9.46 3.69 -13.43
CA PRO A 64 9.43 4.76 -14.42
C PRO A 64 8.04 5.26 -14.78
N PHE A 65 7.02 4.39 -14.68
CA PHE A 65 5.63 4.75 -14.94
C PHE A 65 4.96 5.45 -13.77
N CYS A 66 5.64 5.53 -12.63
CA CYS A 66 5.16 6.19 -11.41
C CYS A 66 6.02 7.42 -11.11
N TRP A 67 6.40 8.17 -12.14
CA TRP A 67 7.25 9.38 -12.05
C TRP A 67 8.62 9.09 -11.43
N ASP A 68 9.11 7.87 -11.61
CA ASP A 68 10.40 7.40 -11.10
C ASP A 68 10.57 7.62 -9.59
N GLN A 69 9.48 7.43 -8.83
CA GLN A 69 9.50 7.66 -7.39
C GLN A 69 10.16 6.52 -6.64
N VAL A 70 11.04 6.86 -5.70
CA VAL A 70 11.80 5.90 -4.90
C VAL A 70 10.89 4.99 -4.07
N GLN A 71 9.73 5.48 -3.67
CA GLN A 71 8.77 4.70 -2.87
C GLN A 71 8.41 3.37 -3.54
N VAL A 72 8.34 3.35 -4.86
CA VAL A 72 7.95 2.15 -5.61
C VAL A 72 8.96 1.01 -5.41
N THR A 73 10.25 1.33 -5.35
CA THR A 73 11.29 0.31 -5.18
C THR A 73 11.71 0.09 -3.74
N SER A 74 11.55 1.09 -2.87
CA SER A 74 11.96 0.99 -1.46
C SER A 74 10.92 0.36 -0.54
N CYS A 75 9.65 0.30 -0.96
CA CYS A 75 8.58 -0.23 -0.12
C CYS A 75 8.70 -1.75 0.09
N SER A 76 8.08 -2.24 1.17
CA SER A 76 8.01 -3.68 1.44
C SER A 76 7.12 -4.37 0.40
N HIS A 77 5.91 -3.86 0.23
CA HIS A 77 4.90 -4.40 -0.69
C HIS A 77 4.35 -3.25 -1.51
N LEU A 78 4.33 -3.42 -2.82
CA LEU A 78 3.68 -2.47 -3.72
C LEU A 78 2.28 -3.01 -4.01
N VAL A 79 1.27 -2.22 -3.68
CA VAL A 79 -0.13 -2.60 -3.91
C VAL A 79 -0.65 -1.79 -5.09
N VAL A 80 -1.08 -2.49 -6.12
CA VAL A 80 -1.70 -1.88 -7.30
C VAL A 80 -3.21 -2.11 -7.19
N ILE A 81 -3.97 -1.04 -7.24
CA ILE A 81 -5.42 -1.09 -7.13
C ILE A 81 -6.01 -1.02 -8.53
N LEU A 82 -6.71 -2.08 -8.93
CA LEU A 82 -7.38 -2.14 -10.23
C LEU A 82 -8.85 -1.80 -10.03
N ALA A 83 -9.32 -0.80 -10.76
CA ALA A 83 -10.73 -0.42 -10.72
C ALA A 83 -11.50 -1.15 -11.79
N ALA A 84 -12.70 -1.61 -11.47
CA ALA A 84 -13.61 -2.19 -12.45
C ALA A 84 -14.17 -1.07 -13.34
N ILE A 85 -14.30 -1.35 -14.61
CA ILE A 85 -14.83 -0.40 -15.60
C ILE A 85 -16.25 -0.78 -15.95
#